data_26d4a229b181a5af96bfa4549bd8cd61
#
_entry.id   26d4a229b181a5af96bfa4549bd8cd61
#
_cell.length_a   1.000
_cell.length_b   1.000
_cell.length_c   1.000
_cell.angle_alpha   90.00
_cell.angle_beta   90.00
_cell.angle_gamma   90.00
#
_symmetry.space_group_name_H-M   'P 1'
#
loop_
_entity.id
_entity.type
_entity.pdbx_description
1 polymer ?
#
loop_
_entity_poly.entity_id
_entity_poly.type
_entity_poly.pdbx_seq_one_letter_code
_entity_poly.pdbx_strand_id
1 'polypeptide(L)'
;PHHAGAPGSRRVAEYILSQFASWGLEAYIEEHEALMPFPVERVVELIEPERIQLRLEEPAIPEDQDSGDIEGLPNYNAYSADGDVTAELVYVNYGIPEDYDRLEELGISVEGKIVIARYGRSWRGIKPKLAWEHGAVGCIIYSDPKDDGYFQGNVYPEGPFRPEYGAQRGSVMDMPIYPGDPLTPGWGSEPGARKLDRADAETLLKIPVLPISYADALPLLKHLGGPVAPEDWRGALPITYQIGPGPSTVHLKLSFDWQVRPLYNVIARIDGAEFPDQWIVYGNHHDAWVNGATDPTSGNVVLMETARGLGQLLDQGWRPKRTIFLASWDGEEWGLLGSTEWAEKHKTELNANGVAYINSDSTSAGWLSASAAN
;
A
#
# COMPACT_ATOMS: atom_id res chain seq x y z
N PRO A 1 -13.32 9.92 1.13
CA PRO A 1 -12.26 9.00 1.58
C PRO A 1 -12.78 7.91 2.50
N HIS A 2 -12.25 6.69 2.36
CA HIS A 2 -12.70 5.52 3.11
C HIS A 2 -11.50 4.60 3.46
N HIS A 3 -10.41 5.22 3.88
CA HIS A 3 -9.27 4.45 4.37
C HIS A 3 -9.61 3.66 5.63
N ALA A 4 -9.00 2.50 5.79
CA ALA A 4 -9.19 1.63 6.94
C ALA A 4 -8.93 2.36 8.27
N GLY A 5 -9.65 1.98 9.32
CA GLY A 5 -9.55 2.60 10.64
C GLY A 5 -10.20 3.98 10.77
N ALA A 6 -10.81 4.52 9.71
CA ALA A 6 -11.55 5.78 9.74
C ALA A 6 -13.08 5.57 9.75
N PRO A 7 -13.86 6.59 10.15
CA PRO A 7 -15.32 6.48 10.10
C PRO A 7 -15.90 6.21 8.70
N GLY A 8 -15.16 6.58 7.65
CA GLY A 8 -15.52 6.30 6.25
C GLY A 8 -15.55 4.80 5.94
N SER A 9 -14.56 4.03 6.40
CA SER A 9 -14.49 2.58 6.23
C SER A 9 -15.74 1.89 6.77
N ARG A 10 -16.16 2.20 7.99
CA ARG A 10 -17.39 1.64 8.59
C ARG A 10 -18.64 1.94 7.76
N ARG A 11 -18.78 3.17 7.26
CA ARG A 11 -19.93 3.55 6.41
C ARG A 11 -19.98 2.73 5.12
N VAL A 12 -18.82 2.48 4.50
CA VAL A 12 -18.73 1.63 3.30
C VAL A 12 -19.08 0.19 3.63
N ALA A 13 -18.55 -0.37 4.71
CA ALA A 13 -18.89 -1.71 5.17
C ALA A 13 -20.40 -1.88 5.44
N GLU A 14 -21.03 -0.93 6.14
CA GLU A 14 -22.48 -0.92 6.40
C GLU A 14 -23.30 -0.81 5.09
N TYR A 15 -22.82 -0.03 4.12
CA TYR A 15 -23.45 0.05 2.79
C TYR A 15 -23.38 -1.30 2.07
N ILE A 16 -22.21 -1.93 1.98
CA ILE A 16 -22.03 -3.23 1.32
C ILE A 16 -22.90 -4.30 1.99
N LEU A 17 -22.91 -4.34 3.33
CA LEU A 17 -23.78 -5.24 4.11
C LEU A 17 -25.24 -5.05 3.72
N SER A 18 -25.71 -3.79 3.65
CA SER A 18 -27.10 -3.49 3.30
C SER A 18 -27.46 -3.94 1.90
N GLN A 19 -26.52 -3.83 0.95
CA GLN A 19 -26.71 -4.30 -0.42
C GLN A 19 -26.81 -5.84 -0.46
N PHE A 20 -25.87 -6.56 0.17
CA PHE A 20 -25.90 -8.02 0.24
C PHE A 20 -27.23 -8.53 0.84
N ALA A 21 -27.66 -7.93 1.95
CA ALA A 21 -28.93 -8.26 2.58
C ALA A 21 -30.15 -7.96 1.66
N SER A 22 -30.13 -6.85 0.91
CA SER A 22 -31.19 -6.50 -0.04
C SER A 22 -31.32 -7.47 -1.22
N TRP A 23 -30.26 -8.19 -1.54
CA TRP A 23 -30.22 -9.24 -2.57
C TRP A 23 -30.51 -10.65 -2.02
N GLY A 24 -30.98 -10.73 -0.76
CA GLY A 24 -31.36 -11.99 -0.13
C GLY A 24 -30.21 -12.87 0.34
N LEU A 25 -29.00 -12.29 0.46
CA LEU A 25 -27.84 -13.02 0.97
C LEU A 25 -27.79 -12.92 2.51
N GLU A 26 -27.40 -14.02 3.15
CA GLU A 26 -27.02 -14.00 4.56
C GLU A 26 -25.64 -13.35 4.70
N ALA A 27 -25.59 -12.16 5.28
CA ALA A 27 -24.37 -11.38 5.39
C ALA A 27 -24.20 -10.75 6.77
N TYR A 28 -22.95 -10.52 7.15
CA TYR A 28 -22.57 -9.90 8.42
C TYR A 28 -21.25 -9.13 8.28
N ILE A 29 -21.00 -8.24 9.25
CA ILE A 29 -19.70 -7.62 9.46
C ILE A 29 -18.94 -8.45 10.50
N GLU A 30 -17.72 -8.85 10.14
CA GLU A 30 -16.76 -9.44 11.07
C GLU A 30 -15.72 -8.41 11.46
N GLU A 31 -15.65 -8.09 12.74
CA GLU A 31 -14.75 -7.05 13.26
C GLU A 31 -13.41 -7.66 13.69
N HIS A 32 -12.33 -6.98 13.29
CA HIS A 32 -10.96 -7.20 13.73
C HIS A 32 -10.36 -5.89 14.21
N GLU A 33 -9.20 -5.95 14.84
CA GLU A 33 -8.46 -4.78 15.30
C GLU A 33 -6.99 -4.89 14.90
N ALA A 34 -6.45 -3.94 14.16
CA ALA A 34 -5.06 -3.99 13.72
C ALA A 34 -4.31 -2.70 14.05
N LEU A 35 -2.99 -2.80 14.19
CA LEU A 35 -2.11 -1.66 14.32
C LEU A 35 -2.09 -0.87 13.01
N MET A 36 -2.57 0.36 13.02
CA MET A 36 -2.58 1.24 11.85
C MET A 36 -2.00 2.61 12.20
N PRO A 37 -0.72 2.88 11.91
CA PRO A 37 -0.09 4.15 12.18
C PRO A 37 -0.55 5.23 11.20
N PHE A 38 -1.13 6.33 11.71
CA PHE A 38 -1.48 7.50 10.89
C PHE A 38 -0.43 8.59 11.03
N PRO A 39 -0.09 9.32 9.97
CA PRO A 39 0.95 10.34 10.02
C PRO A 39 0.52 11.55 10.84
N VAL A 40 1.39 11.99 11.76
CA VAL A 40 1.22 13.18 12.59
C VAL A 40 2.10 14.32 12.09
N GLU A 41 3.38 14.02 11.80
CA GLU A 41 4.33 15.00 11.29
C GLU A 41 5.14 14.41 10.14
N ARG A 42 5.31 15.22 9.08
CA ARG A 42 6.11 14.86 7.91
C ARG A 42 6.89 16.09 7.47
N VAL A 43 8.21 16.03 7.56
CA VAL A 43 9.12 17.08 7.11
C VAL A 43 10.20 16.47 6.26
N VAL A 44 10.42 17.02 5.08
CA VAL A 44 11.64 16.79 4.28
C VAL A 44 12.17 18.15 3.85
N GLU A 45 13.42 18.38 4.16
CA GLU A 45 14.08 19.63 3.85
C GLU A 45 15.48 19.37 3.28
N LEU A 46 15.79 19.94 2.13
CA LEU A 46 17.16 20.06 1.68
C LEU A 46 17.85 21.13 2.55
N ILE A 47 18.93 20.78 3.23
CA ILE A 47 19.66 21.68 4.12
C ILE A 47 20.83 22.32 3.39
N GLU A 48 21.56 21.52 2.61
CA GLU A 48 22.71 21.94 1.82
C GLU A 48 22.57 21.39 0.38
N PRO A 49 23.04 22.11 -0.66
CA PRO A 49 23.80 23.36 -0.64
C PRO A 49 22.93 24.62 -0.52
N GLU A 50 21.63 24.49 -0.57
CA GLU A 50 20.64 25.55 -0.38
C GLU A 50 19.46 25.01 0.44
N ARG A 51 18.80 25.88 1.19
CA ARG A 51 17.71 25.46 2.05
C ARG A 51 16.39 25.47 1.30
N ILE A 52 15.79 24.29 1.12
CA ILE A 52 14.49 24.08 0.42
C ILE A 52 13.63 23.15 1.27
N GLN A 53 12.51 23.65 1.77
CA GLN A 53 11.49 22.78 2.35
C GLN A 53 10.65 22.20 1.21
N LEU A 54 10.50 20.87 1.17
CA LEU A 54 9.67 20.21 0.18
C LEU A 54 8.19 20.42 0.47
N ARG A 55 7.39 20.43 -0.58
CA ARG A 55 5.96 20.74 -0.49
C ARG A 55 5.18 19.63 0.21
N LEU A 56 5.45 18.37 -0.14
CA LEU A 56 4.78 17.16 0.38
C LEU A 56 3.25 17.18 0.28
N GLU A 57 2.70 17.97 -0.62
CA GLU A 57 1.26 18.13 -0.83
C GLU A 57 0.92 17.93 -2.30
N GLU A 58 -0.20 17.30 -2.54
CA GLU A 58 -0.78 17.14 -3.86
C GLU A 58 -1.79 18.28 -4.07
N PRO A 59 -1.63 19.12 -5.10
CA PRO A 59 -2.61 20.17 -5.38
C PRO A 59 -3.91 19.57 -5.88
N ALA A 60 -5.03 20.21 -5.55
CA ALA A 60 -6.31 19.86 -6.15
C ALA A 60 -6.25 20.04 -7.67
N ILE A 61 -6.87 19.13 -8.39
CA ILE A 61 -6.97 19.13 -9.86
C ILE A 61 -8.34 19.69 -10.24
N PRO A 62 -8.42 20.81 -10.97
CA PRO A 62 -9.69 21.50 -11.24
C PRO A 62 -10.75 20.63 -11.95
N GLU A 63 -10.31 19.68 -12.75
CA GLU A 63 -11.15 18.73 -13.50
C GLU A 63 -11.70 17.60 -12.64
N ASP A 64 -11.10 17.37 -11.46
CA ASP A 64 -11.47 16.33 -10.50
C ASP A 64 -11.89 16.98 -9.17
N GLN A 65 -13.19 17.08 -8.92
CA GLN A 65 -13.74 17.76 -7.74
C GLN A 65 -13.35 17.07 -6.43
N ASP A 66 -13.13 15.77 -6.44
CA ASP A 66 -12.80 14.99 -5.27
C ASP A 66 -11.30 15.01 -4.93
N SER A 67 -10.46 15.49 -5.86
CA SER A 67 -9.00 15.59 -5.68
C SER A 67 -8.58 16.57 -4.57
N GLY A 68 -9.46 17.51 -4.20
CA GLY A 68 -9.24 18.49 -3.14
C GLY A 68 -9.79 18.06 -1.76
N ASP A 69 -10.27 16.84 -1.61
CA ASP A 69 -10.82 16.37 -0.34
C ASP A 69 -9.74 16.26 0.74
N ILE A 70 -9.90 17.08 1.78
CA ILE A 70 -8.96 17.16 2.91
C ILE A 70 -9.14 16.04 3.95
N GLU A 71 -10.20 15.23 3.86
CA GLU A 71 -10.41 14.08 4.76
C GLU A 71 -9.54 12.88 4.38
N GLY A 72 -8.90 12.90 3.21
CA GLY A 72 -7.96 11.89 2.76
C GLY A 72 -6.66 11.87 3.58
N LEU A 73 -6.02 10.70 3.65
CA LEU A 73 -4.68 10.59 4.22
C LEU A 73 -3.67 11.33 3.32
N PRO A 74 -2.75 12.10 3.90
CA PRO A 74 -1.67 12.70 3.13
C PRO A 74 -0.77 11.62 2.51
N ASN A 75 0.16 12.02 1.64
CA ASN A 75 1.15 11.08 1.11
C ASN A 75 2.10 10.61 2.21
N TYR A 76 2.17 9.31 2.45
CA TYR A 76 3.07 8.68 3.42
C TYR A 76 3.21 7.18 3.12
N ASN A 77 4.15 6.54 3.79
CA ASN A 77 4.25 5.09 3.80
C ASN A 77 3.81 4.55 5.17
N ALA A 78 2.74 3.75 5.18
CA ALA A 78 2.30 3.07 6.39
C ALA A 78 3.38 2.11 6.91
N TYR A 79 3.53 2.05 8.24
CA TYR A 79 4.57 1.28 8.95
C TYR A 79 6.01 1.77 8.74
N SER A 80 6.20 2.98 8.24
CA SER A 80 7.47 3.67 8.39
C SER A 80 7.78 3.85 9.88
N ALA A 81 9.04 3.80 10.28
CA ALA A 81 9.42 4.16 11.63
C ALA A 81 9.26 5.67 11.87
N ASP A 82 9.03 6.05 13.14
CA ASP A 82 9.27 7.42 13.59
C ASP A 82 10.77 7.74 13.46
N GLY A 83 11.13 9.00 13.19
CA GLY A 83 12.53 9.41 13.14
C GLY A 83 12.69 10.90 12.87
N ASP A 84 13.86 11.41 13.26
CA ASP A 84 14.30 12.80 13.06
C ASP A 84 15.80 12.75 12.74
N VAL A 85 16.14 12.73 11.45
CA VAL A 85 17.50 12.47 10.97
C VAL A 85 17.93 13.50 9.94
N THR A 86 19.21 13.88 9.99
CA THR A 86 19.83 14.76 9.00
C THR A 86 21.11 14.10 8.52
N ALA A 87 21.23 13.85 7.22
CA ALA A 87 22.38 13.20 6.63
C ALA A 87 22.53 13.55 5.14
N GLU A 88 23.71 13.28 4.59
CA GLU A 88 23.93 13.35 3.14
C GLU A 88 23.07 12.33 2.42
N LEU A 89 22.65 12.69 1.21
CA LEU A 89 21.79 11.88 0.38
C LEU A 89 22.61 11.00 -0.58
N VAL A 90 22.15 9.76 -0.79
CA VAL A 90 22.68 8.83 -1.81
C VAL A 90 21.52 8.29 -2.67
N TYR A 91 21.67 8.38 -3.98
CA TYR A 91 20.74 7.81 -4.93
C TYR A 91 21.05 6.31 -5.13
N VAL A 92 20.07 5.46 -4.91
CA VAL A 92 20.22 4.02 -4.91
C VAL A 92 19.37 3.32 -5.99
N ASN A 93 19.08 4.01 -7.10
CA ASN A 93 18.26 3.47 -8.20
C ASN A 93 16.91 2.95 -7.69
N TYR A 94 16.61 1.65 -7.83
CA TYR A 94 15.39 1.04 -7.28
C TYR A 94 15.58 0.51 -5.85
N GLY A 95 16.80 0.55 -5.29
CA GLY A 95 17.09 0.05 -3.94
C GLY A 95 16.84 -1.44 -3.77
N ILE A 96 17.13 -2.23 -4.79
CA ILE A 96 17.11 -3.70 -4.79
C ILE A 96 18.52 -4.26 -4.53
N PRO A 97 18.69 -5.56 -4.22
CA PRO A 97 20.00 -6.11 -3.88
C PRO A 97 21.10 -5.78 -4.90
N GLU A 98 20.82 -5.92 -6.18
CA GLU A 98 21.77 -5.67 -7.26
C GLU A 98 22.23 -4.20 -7.33
N ASP A 99 21.39 -3.27 -6.85
CA ASP A 99 21.76 -1.85 -6.78
C ASP A 99 22.78 -1.61 -5.65
N TYR A 100 22.64 -2.29 -4.53
CA TYR A 100 23.61 -2.21 -3.41
C TYR A 100 24.94 -2.90 -3.78
N ASP A 101 24.91 -4.05 -4.45
CA ASP A 101 26.11 -4.68 -5.00
C ASP A 101 26.86 -3.70 -5.93
N ARG A 102 26.11 -2.98 -6.76
CA ARG A 102 26.68 -1.99 -7.68
C ARG A 102 27.26 -0.78 -6.94
N LEU A 103 26.66 -0.32 -5.85
CA LEU A 103 27.22 0.74 -5.01
C LEU A 103 28.53 0.30 -4.36
N GLU A 104 28.61 -0.95 -3.88
CA GLU A 104 29.85 -1.52 -3.33
C GLU A 104 30.97 -1.57 -4.38
N GLU A 105 30.69 -2.04 -5.61
CA GLU A 105 31.64 -2.01 -6.73
C GLU A 105 32.16 -0.60 -7.03
N LEU A 106 31.31 0.42 -6.86
CA LEU A 106 31.68 1.83 -7.07
C LEU A 106 32.37 2.47 -5.86
N GLY A 107 32.50 1.73 -4.75
CA GLY A 107 33.09 2.21 -3.50
C GLY A 107 32.22 3.25 -2.78
N ILE A 108 30.89 3.20 -2.96
CA ILE A 108 29.93 4.13 -2.35
C ILE A 108 29.20 3.43 -1.22
N SER A 109 29.32 3.98 0.01
CA SER A 109 28.61 3.49 1.18
C SER A 109 27.38 4.34 1.46
N VAL A 110 26.30 3.69 1.90
CA VAL A 110 25.07 4.33 2.42
C VAL A 110 25.04 4.38 3.95
N GLU A 111 26.07 3.87 4.62
CA GLU A 111 26.14 3.87 6.08
C GLU A 111 26.04 5.29 6.65
N GLY A 112 25.10 5.52 7.56
CA GLY A 112 24.81 6.83 8.16
C GLY A 112 24.22 7.86 7.18
N LYS A 113 23.77 7.46 6.01
CA LYS A 113 23.19 8.33 4.98
C LYS A 113 21.67 8.18 4.89
N ILE A 114 21.01 9.14 4.26
CA ILE A 114 19.65 8.98 3.77
C ILE A 114 19.75 8.48 2.31
N VAL A 115 18.96 7.46 1.97
CA VAL A 115 18.88 7.00 0.59
C VAL A 115 17.64 7.55 -0.11
N ILE A 116 17.74 7.79 -1.43
CA ILE A 116 16.60 8.06 -2.30
C ILE A 116 16.50 7.00 -3.38
N ALA A 117 15.35 6.32 -3.43
CA ALA A 117 15.08 5.21 -4.35
C ALA A 117 13.88 5.51 -5.26
N ARG A 118 13.87 4.93 -6.46
CA ARG A 118 12.71 4.93 -7.35
C ARG A 118 11.71 3.85 -6.95
N TYR A 119 10.41 4.10 -7.13
CA TYR A 119 9.40 3.03 -7.15
C TYR A 119 9.65 2.07 -8.32
N GLY A 120 9.18 0.83 -8.17
CA GLY A 120 9.31 -0.21 -9.18
C GLY A 120 10.32 -1.30 -8.84
N ARG A 121 10.33 -2.36 -9.63
CA ARG A 121 11.21 -3.53 -9.59
C ARG A 121 11.09 -4.44 -8.37
N SER A 122 10.48 -4.00 -7.26
CA SER A 122 10.28 -4.81 -6.07
C SER A 122 9.08 -4.30 -5.26
N TRP A 123 8.66 -5.09 -4.27
CA TRP A 123 7.81 -4.59 -3.20
C TRP A 123 8.46 -3.37 -2.54
N ARG A 124 7.66 -2.31 -2.31
CA ARG A 124 8.23 -1.02 -1.83
C ARG A 124 8.93 -1.11 -0.47
N GLY A 125 8.48 -2.03 0.41
CA GLY A 125 9.10 -2.24 1.73
C GLY A 125 10.50 -2.83 1.69
N ILE A 126 10.90 -3.49 0.59
CA ILE A 126 12.26 -4.00 0.41
C ILE A 126 13.28 -2.87 0.34
N LYS A 127 12.91 -1.71 -0.24
CA LYS A 127 13.82 -0.56 -0.40
C LYS A 127 14.33 -0.04 0.93
N PRO A 128 13.48 0.36 1.90
CA PRO A 128 13.94 0.80 3.22
C PRO A 128 14.52 -0.34 4.08
N LYS A 129 14.06 -1.58 3.90
CA LYS A 129 14.66 -2.74 4.57
C LYS A 129 16.14 -2.88 4.19
N LEU A 130 16.44 -2.98 2.89
CA LEU A 130 17.81 -3.08 2.42
C LEU A 130 18.62 -1.84 2.76
N ALA A 131 18.05 -0.65 2.68
CA ALA A 131 18.70 0.59 3.12
C ALA A 131 19.18 0.47 4.57
N TRP A 132 18.31 0.02 5.47
CA TRP A 132 18.65 -0.20 6.87
C TRP A 132 19.70 -1.29 7.06
N GLU A 133 19.59 -2.41 6.35
CA GLU A 133 20.56 -3.52 6.39
C GLU A 133 21.97 -3.07 5.95
N HIS A 134 22.06 -2.08 5.04
CA HIS A 134 23.31 -1.45 4.62
C HIS A 134 23.71 -0.23 5.45
N GLY A 135 23.04 0.02 6.60
CA GLY A 135 23.39 1.06 7.56
C GLY A 135 22.84 2.45 7.27
N ALA A 136 21.92 2.62 6.32
CA ALA A 136 21.24 3.89 6.09
C ALA A 136 20.35 4.27 7.29
N VAL A 137 20.16 5.59 7.52
CA VAL A 137 19.39 6.13 8.65
C VAL A 137 18.02 6.64 8.23
N GLY A 138 17.71 6.70 6.94
CA GLY A 138 16.42 7.12 6.39
C GLY A 138 16.29 6.75 4.92
N CYS A 139 15.08 6.67 4.42
CA CYS A 139 14.77 6.35 3.03
C CYS A 139 13.70 7.30 2.48
N ILE A 140 13.92 7.79 1.28
CA ILE A 140 12.95 8.55 0.50
C ILE A 140 12.64 7.74 -0.75
N ILE A 141 11.35 7.63 -1.11
CA ILE A 141 10.94 6.89 -2.31
C ILE A 141 10.18 7.85 -3.23
N TYR A 142 10.47 7.83 -4.53
CA TYR A 142 9.75 8.65 -5.51
C TYR A 142 9.43 7.87 -6.78
N SER A 143 8.37 8.28 -7.49
CA SER A 143 8.08 7.77 -8.84
C SER A 143 8.83 8.62 -9.84
N ASP A 144 9.83 8.03 -10.51
CA ASP A 144 10.54 8.75 -11.59
C ASP A 144 9.64 8.87 -12.82
N PRO A 145 9.62 10.02 -13.52
CA PRO A 145 8.82 10.19 -14.73
C PRO A 145 9.10 9.19 -15.85
N LYS A 146 10.28 8.54 -15.83
CA LYS A 146 10.62 7.43 -16.74
C LYS A 146 9.75 6.20 -16.52
N ASP A 147 9.37 5.95 -15.26
CA ASP A 147 8.63 4.76 -14.86
C ASP A 147 7.11 5.05 -14.77
N ASP A 148 6.74 6.25 -14.25
CA ASP A 148 5.36 6.68 -14.07
C ASP A 148 5.28 8.22 -14.12
N GLY A 149 5.07 8.78 -15.28
CA GLY A 149 4.98 10.22 -15.51
C GLY A 149 5.05 10.61 -16.97
N TYR A 150 5.39 11.86 -17.26
CA TYR A 150 5.34 12.47 -18.59
C TYR A 150 6.19 11.77 -19.66
N PHE A 151 7.16 10.97 -19.27
CA PHE A 151 7.98 10.21 -20.23
C PHE A 151 7.22 9.01 -20.82
N GLN A 152 6.23 8.48 -20.09
CA GLN A 152 5.37 7.39 -20.53
C GLN A 152 4.20 7.87 -21.39
N GLY A 153 3.73 9.11 -21.20
CA GLY A 153 2.60 9.69 -21.90
C GLY A 153 1.96 10.85 -21.15
N ASN A 154 0.71 11.16 -21.51
CA ASN A 154 -0.02 12.23 -20.84
C ASN A 154 -0.23 11.89 -19.36
N VAL A 155 0.00 12.89 -18.52
CA VAL A 155 -0.26 12.78 -17.09
C VAL A 155 -1.71 13.15 -16.76
N TYR A 156 -2.18 12.72 -15.60
CA TYR A 156 -3.53 13.05 -15.14
C TYR A 156 -3.71 14.59 -15.01
N PRO A 157 -4.85 15.19 -15.48
CA PRO A 157 -6.09 14.51 -15.91
C PRO A 157 -6.16 14.11 -17.40
N GLU A 158 -5.24 14.53 -18.27
CA GLU A 158 -5.30 14.24 -19.71
C GLU A 158 -4.93 12.77 -20.02
N GLY A 159 -4.29 12.07 -19.11
CA GLY A 159 -3.88 10.69 -19.27
C GLY A 159 -3.69 9.96 -17.93
N PRO A 160 -3.27 8.69 -17.97
CA PRO A 160 -3.25 7.86 -16.76
C PRO A 160 -1.98 8.00 -15.92
N PHE A 161 -0.94 8.68 -16.41
CA PHE A 161 0.34 8.74 -15.73
C PHE A 161 0.37 9.82 -14.63
N ARG A 162 1.31 9.68 -13.72
CA ARG A 162 1.44 10.49 -12.52
C ARG A 162 1.80 11.93 -12.85
N PRO A 163 1.05 12.94 -12.33
CA PRO A 163 1.40 14.35 -12.44
C PRO A 163 2.59 14.70 -11.54
N GLU A 164 3.18 15.87 -11.76
CA GLU A 164 4.46 16.26 -11.14
C GLU A 164 4.46 16.27 -9.60
N TYR A 165 3.35 16.59 -8.99
CA TYR A 165 3.20 16.61 -7.52
C TYR A 165 2.53 15.35 -6.96
N GLY A 166 2.17 14.39 -7.79
CA GLY A 166 1.59 13.14 -7.36
C GLY A 166 2.62 12.26 -6.66
N ALA A 167 2.29 11.72 -5.50
CA ALA A 167 3.11 10.78 -4.75
C ALA A 167 2.39 9.46 -4.54
N GLN A 168 3.10 8.35 -4.65
CA GLN A 168 2.52 7.03 -4.41
C GLN A 168 2.51 6.72 -2.91
N ARG A 169 1.32 6.61 -2.32
CA ARG A 169 1.12 6.07 -0.97
C ARG A 169 1.39 4.57 -0.96
N GLY A 170 1.37 3.96 0.19
CA GLY A 170 1.42 2.52 0.31
C GLY A 170 2.11 2.05 1.59
N SER A 171 1.88 0.80 1.96
CA SER A 171 2.57 0.15 3.07
C SER A 171 4.02 -0.17 2.71
N VAL A 172 4.92 0.01 3.67
CA VAL A 172 6.32 -0.47 3.60
C VAL A 172 6.58 -1.59 4.62
N MET A 173 5.52 -2.14 5.20
CA MET A 173 5.65 -3.30 6.08
C MET A 173 6.42 -4.43 5.38
N ASP A 174 7.25 -5.15 6.11
CA ASP A 174 7.98 -6.30 5.56
C ASP A 174 7.06 -7.53 5.38
N MET A 175 6.06 -7.38 4.50
CA MET A 175 5.09 -8.43 4.19
C MET A 175 5.70 -9.76 3.69
N PRO A 176 6.88 -9.79 3.05
CA PRO A 176 7.54 -11.05 2.77
C PRO A 176 7.82 -11.94 3.99
N ILE A 177 7.90 -11.37 5.20
CA ILE A 177 7.99 -12.16 6.44
C ILE A 177 6.61 -12.75 6.75
N TYR A 178 5.58 -11.90 6.90
CA TYR A 178 4.16 -12.26 6.98
C TYR A 178 3.28 -11.02 6.69
N PRO A 179 2.10 -11.20 6.05
CA PRO A 179 1.08 -10.16 5.93
C PRO A 179 0.20 -10.11 7.19
N GLY A 180 -0.76 -9.19 7.23
CA GLY A 180 -1.70 -9.05 8.34
C GLY A 180 -1.21 -8.11 9.44
N ASP A 181 -1.89 -8.11 10.58
CA ASP A 181 -1.54 -7.23 11.69
C ASP A 181 -0.14 -7.56 12.25
N PRO A 182 0.79 -6.59 12.29
CA PRO A 182 2.11 -6.80 12.88
C PRO A 182 2.11 -7.33 14.31
N LEU A 183 1.02 -7.14 15.05
CA LEU A 183 0.91 -7.52 16.46
C LEU A 183 0.28 -8.90 16.69
N THR A 184 -0.26 -9.54 15.65
CA THR A 184 -0.94 -10.84 15.75
C THR A 184 -0.46 -11.87 14.71
N PRO A 185 0.86 -12.07 14.53
CA PRO A 185 1.39 -12.96 13.49
C PRO A 185 0.95 -14.43 13.69
N GLY A 186 0.09 -14.93 12.80
CA GLY A 186 -0.36 -16.31 12.78
C GLY A 186 -1.62 -16.63 13.60
N TRP A 187 -2.29 -15.61 14.16
CA TRP A 187 -3.60 -15.74 14.82
C TRP A 187 -4.47 -14.48 14.59
N GLY A 188 -5.78 -14.66 14.47
CA GLY A 188 -6.70 -13.57 14.17
C GLY A 188 -6.73 -12.48 15.25
N SER A 189 -6.87 -11.24 14.83
CA SER A 189 -6.85 -10.02 15.66
C SER A 189 -8.24 -9.58 16.12
N GLU A 190 -9.07 -10.51 16.58
CA GLU A 190 -10.39 -10.18 17.11
C GLU A 190 -10.31 -9.22 18.30
N PRO A 191 -11.37 -8.44 18.60
CA PRO A 191 -11.41 -7.58 19.77
C PRO A 191 -11.05 -8.35 21.04
N GLY A 192 -9.98 -7.90 21.72
CA GLY A 192 -9.45 -8.56 22.92
C GLY A 192 -8.47 -9.69 22.68
N ALA A 193 -8.10 -10.00 21.45
CA ALA A 193 -7.04 -10.95 21.15
C ALA A 193 -5.69 -10.51 21.74
N ARG A 194 -4.84 -11.51 22.08
CA ARG A 194 -3.46 -11.23 22.49
C ARG A 194 -2.71 -10.52 21.38
N LYS A 195 -1.99 -9.46 21.72
CA LYS A 195 -1.15 -8.70 20.81
C LYS A 195 0.30 -8.70 21.30
N LEU A 196 1.25 -8.70 20.37
CA LEU A 196 2.67 -8.46 20.67
C LEU A 196 2.88 -7.00 21.08
N ASP A 197 3.97 -6.74 21.79
CA ASP A 197 4.47 -5.38 21.90
C ASP A 197 5.01 -4.90 20.53
N ARG A 198 4.83 -3.63 20.20
CA ARG A 198 5.30 -3.06 18.93
C ARG A 198 6.80 -3.31 18.68
N ALA A 199 7.60 -3.33 19.74
CA ALA A 199 9.04 -3.57 19.65
C ALA A 199 9.39 -4.99 19.16
N ASP A 200 8.49 -5.93 19.38
CA ASP A 200 8.66 -7.36 19.03
C ASP A 200 8.05 -7.69 17.64
N ALA A 201 7.40 -6.72 16.99
CA ALA A 201 6.83 -6.89 15.66
C ALA A 201 7.93 -6.86 14.59
N GLU A 202 8.22 -8.03 14.00
CA GLU A 202 9.35 -8.21 13.07
C GLU A 202 9.14 -7.51 11.73
N THR A 203 7.88 -7.33 11.32
CA THR A 203 7.52 -6.72 10.02
C THR A 203 7.60 -5.19 10.01
N LEU A 204 7.78 -4.54 11.18
CA LEU A 204 7.90 -3.10 11.28
C LEU A 204 9.31 -2.62 10.93
N LEU A 205 9.39 -1.60 10.10
CA LEU A 205 10.67 -1.01 9.68
C LEU A 205 11.41 -0.30 10.81
N LYS A 206 12.71 -0.11 10.62
CA LYS A 206 13.62 0.43 11.66
C LYS A 206 14.06 1.87 11.37
N ILE A 207 13.82 2.38 10.15
CA ILE A 207 14.20 3.74 9.72
C ILE A 207 12.99 4.49 9.18
N PRO A 208 12.96 5.84 9.26
CA PRO A 208 11.91 6.65 8.65
C PRO A 208 11.93 6.54 7.13
N VAL A 209 10.72 6.42 6.55
CA VAL A 209 10.51 6.27 5.10
C VAL A 209 9.38 7.19 4.66
N LEU A 210 9.60 7.98 3.60
CA LEU A 210 8.56 8.84 3.05
C LEU A 210 8.51 8.77 1.52
N PRO A 211 7.31 8.63 0.91
CA PRO A 211 7.13 8.79 -0.52
C PRO A 211 7.01 10.29 -0.84
N ILE A 212 7.68 10.72 -1.89
CA ILE A 212 7.60 12.10 -2.39
C ILE A 212 7.25 12.12 -3.88
N SER A 213 6.79 13.27 -4.35
CA SER A 213 6.58 13.54 -5.77
C SER A 213 7.92 13.66 -6.52
N TYR A 214 7.89 13.53 -7.85
CA TYR A 214 9.12 13.80 -8.62
C TYR A 214 9.44 15.30 -8.71
N ALA A 215 8.46 16.18 -8.48
CA ALA A 215 8.72 17.61 -8.30
C ALA A 215 9.54 17.88 -7.03
N ASP A 216 9.20 17.21 -5.93
CA ASP A 216 9.96 17.28 -4.67
C ASP A 216 11.32 16.55 -4.75
N ALA A 217 11.41 15.46 -5.52
CA ALA A 217 12.66 14.74 -5.72
C ALA A 217 13.68 15.53 -6.56
N LEU A 218 13.21 16.37 -7.49
CA LEU A 218 14.06 17.13 -8.41
C LEU A 218 15.12 17.98 -7.69
N PRO A 219 14.82 18.87 -6.73
CA PRO A 219 15.84 19.64 -6.03
C PRO A 219 16.84 18.78 -5.25
N LEU A 220 16.40 17.65 -4.68
CA LEU A 220 17.28 16.74 -3.96
C LEU A 220 18.31 16.10 -4.89
N LEU A 221 17.85 15.54 -6.00
CA LEU A 221 18.68 14.83 -6.99
C LEU A 221 19.56 15.77 -7.82
N LYS A 222 19.06 16.97 -8.11
CA LYS A 222 19.82 17.99 -8.89
C LYS A 222 21.12 18.39 -8.21
N HIS A 223 21.15 18.38 -6.90
CA HIS A 223 22.30 18.81 -6.09
C HIS A 223 23.19 17.66 -5.63
N LEU A 224 22.88 16.41 -6.05
CA LEU A 224 23.78 15.30 -5.80
C LEU A 224 25.11 15.48 -6.57
N GLY A 225 26.19 15.15 -5.90
CA GLY A 225 27.54 15.07 -6.48
C GLY A 225 27.97 13.61 -6.69
N GLY A 226 29.27 13.39 -6.60
CA GLY A 226 29.84 12.06 -6.80
C GLY A 226 29.87 11.60 -8.27
N PRO A 227 29.99 10.31 -8.55
CA PRO A 227 30.03 9.79 -9.92
C PRO A 227 28.66 9.92 -10.61
N VAL A 228 28.71 10.09 -11.94
CA VAL A 228 27.51 10.04 -12.77
C VAL A 228 26.93 8.63 -12.70
N ALA A 229 25.62 8.55 -12.51
CA ALA A 229 24.89 7.29 -12.43
C ALA A 229 25.04 6.47 -13.75
N PRO A 230 25.14 5.14 -13.67
CA PRO A 230 25.09 4.26 -14.83
C PRO A 230 23.90 4.56 -15.74
N GLU A 231 24.00 4.27 -17.02
CA GLU A 231 22.97 4.62 -18.00
C GLU A 231 21.60 4.01 -17.65
N ASP A 232 21.57 2.78 -17.18
CA ASP A 232 20.39 2.04 -16.76
C ASP A 232 19.76 2.57 -15.47
N TRP A 233 20.52 3.32 -14.66
CA TRP A 233 20.03 3.98 -13.47
C TRP A 233 19.39 5.35 -13.73
N ARG A 234 19.59 5.92 -14.92
CA ARG A 234 19.09 7.26 -15.23
C ARG A 234 17.59 7.25 -15.47
N GLY A 235 16.89 8.14 -14.79
CA GLY A 235 15.48 8.41 -14.98
C GLY A 235 15.22 9.44 -16.10
N ALA A 236 14.08 10.13 -16.02
CA ALA A 236 13.64 11.12 -17.00
C ALA A 236 13.53 12.55 -16.44
N LEU A 237 14.00 12.82 -15.23
CA LEU A 237 14.12 14.20 -14.75
C LEU A 237 15.15 14.96 -15.59
N PRO A 238 15.00 16.28 -15.80
CA PRO A 238 15.88 17.10 -16.64
C PRO A 238 17.19 17.47 -15.92
N ILE A 239 17.92 16.45 -15.44
CA ILE A 239 19.16 16.57 -14.67
C ILE A 239 20.21 15.57 -15.14
N THR A 240 21.45 15.78 -14.76
CA THR A 240 22.45 14.71 -14.77
C THR A 240 22.30 13.91 -13.47
N TYR A 241 21.88 12.66 -13.57
CA TYR A 241 21.79 11.78 -12.41
C TYR A 241 23.20 11.48 -11.87
N GLN A 242 23.42 11.82 -10.63
CA GLN A 242 24.64 11.51 -9.85
C GLN A 242 24.25 10.65 -8.65
N ILE A 243 25.19 9.86 -8.15
CA ILE A 243 24.90 8.89 -7.10
C ILE A 243 25.01 9.53 -5.70
N GLY A 244 25.88 10.52 -5.51
CA GLY A 244 26.27 11.04 -4.21
C GLY A 244 27.46 10.28 -3.60
N PRO A 245 27.77 10.39 -2.30
CA PRO A 245 27.13 11.31 -1.38
C PRO A 245 27.45 12.78 -1.67
N GLY A 246 26.66 13.70 -1.06
CA GLY A 246 26.83 15.13 -1.06
C GLY A 246 26.95 15.83 -2.42
N PRO A 247 26.83 17.18 -2.45
CA PRO A 247 26.61 18.05 -1.30
C PRO A 247 25.16 18.06 -0.75
N SER A 248 24.22 17.30 -1.34
CA SER A 248 22.84 17.25 -0.84
C SER A 248 22.80 16.65 0.57
N THR A 249 22.50 17.49 1.56
CA THR A 249 22.20 17.08 2.93
C THR A 249 20.71 17.29 3.19
N VAL A 250 20.02 16.27 3.66
CA VAL A 250 18.57 16.24 3.83
C VAL A 250 18.22 16.03 5.29
N HIS A 251 17.24 16.79 5.78
CA HIS A 251 16.54 16.55 7.02
C HIS A 251 15.24 15.82 6.73
N LEU A 252 15.04 14.66 7.35
CA LEU A 252 13.83 13.84 7.27
C LEU A 252 13.29 13.64 8.67
N LYS A 253 12.06 14.13 8.93
CA LYS A 253 11.38 13.97 10.21
C LYS A 253 9.98 13.42 10.01
N LEU A 254 9.70 12.32 10.69
CA LEU A 254 8.40 11.65 10.65
C LEU A 254 7.97 11.27 12.06
N SER A 255 6.67 11.44 12.35
CA SER A 255 6.04 10.86 13.53
C SER A 255 4.64 10.35 13.19
N PHE A 256 4.23 9.30 13.88
CA PHE A 256 2.96 8.61 13.63
C PHE A 256 2.17 8.41 14.92
N ASP A 257 0.86 8.41 14.78
CA ASP A 257 -0.08 7.95 15.80
C ASP A 257 -0.25 6.42 15.66
N TRP A 258 0.46 5.69 16.51
CA TRP A 258 0.52 4.24 16.54
C TRP A 258 -0.65 3.66 17.34
N GLN A 259 -1.85 3.66 16.76
CA GLN A 259 -3.03 3.11 17.42
C GLN A 259 -3.49 1.80 16.76
N VAL A 260 -4.05 0.93 17.59
CA VAL A 260 -4.86 -0.20 17.13
C VAL A 260 -6.25 0.35 16.76
N ARG A 261 -6.70 0.05 15.54
CA ARG A 261 -7.95 0.55 14.97
C ARG A 261 -8.82 -0.60 14.48
N PRO A 262 -10.16 -0.41 14.47
CA PRO A 262 -11.06 -1.44 14.00
C PRO A 262 -10.99 -1.64 12.48
N LEU A 263 -11.22 -2.88 12.06
CA LEU A 263 -11.42 -3.33 10.68
C LEU A 263 -12.80 -3.96 10.55
N TYR A 264 -13.45 -3.77 9.41
CA TYR A 264 -14.83 -4.20 9.17
C TYR A 264 -14.94 -5.06 7.90
N ASN A 265 -14.61 -6.34 8.00
CA ASN A 265 -14.81 -7.27 6.89
C ASN A 265 -16.30 -7.57 6.67
N VAL A 266 -16.80 -7.43 5.44
CA VAL A 266 -18.17 -7.77 5.10
C VAL A 266 -18.21 -9.13 4.42
N ILE A 267 -18.88 -10.08 5.05
CA ILE A 267 -18.92 -11.46 4.59
C ILE A 267 -20.36 -11.85 4.26
N ALA A 268 -20.60 -12.39 3.07
CA ALA A 268 -21.84 -13.08 2.75
C ALA A 268 -21.57 -14.56 2.49
N ARG A 269 -22.50 -15.43 2.90
CA ARG A 269 -22.40 -16.88 2.75
C ARG A 269 -23.60 -17.44 1.99
N ILE A 270 -23.32 -18.36 1.08
CA ILE A 270 -24.33 -19.16 0.36
C ILE A 270 -23.97 -20.63 0.54
N ASP A 271 -24.81 -21.38 1.24
CA ASP A 271 -24.55 -22.80 1.51
C ASP A 271 -24.62 -23.67 0.25
N GLY A 272 -23.67 -24.58 0.14
CA GLY A 272 -23.62 -25.59 -0.92
C GLY A 272 -24.67 -26.67 -0.76
N ALA A 273 -25.34 -27.04 -1.85
CA ALA A 273 -26.38 -28.06 -1.84
C ALA A 273 -25.85 -29.51 -1.92
N GLU A 274 -24.67 -29.71 -2.51
CA GLU A 274 -24.07 -31.04 -2.70
C GLU A 274 -22.81 -31.23 -1.81
N PHE A 275 -21.98 -30.19 -1.69
CA PHE A 275 -20.70 -30.22 -0.99
C PHE A 275 -20.58 -28.99 -0.05
N PRO A 276 -21.38 -28.92 1.03
CA PRO A 276 -21.41 -27.76 1.94
C PRO A 276 -20.07 -27.51 2.66
N ASP A 277 -19.26 -28.55 2.82
CA ASP A 277 -17.93 -28.49 3.46
C ASP A 277 -16.80 -28.16 2.47
N GLN A 278 -17.10 -27.81 1.23
CA GLN A 278 -16.15 -27.33 0.24
C GLN A 278 -16.38 -25.85 -0.01
N TRP A 279 -15.42 -25.00 0.38
CA TRP A 279 -15.57 -23.55 0.37
C TRP A 279 -14.84 -22.90 -0.82
N ILE A 280 -15.55 -22.05 -1.53
CA ILE A 280 -15.01 -21.13 -2.52
C ILE A 280 -15.14 -19.73 -1.91
N VAL A 281 -14.05 -19.04 -1.75
CA VAL A 281 -14.03 -17.65 -1.26
C VAL A 281 -13.73 -16.75 -2.45
N TYR A 282 -14.62 -15.80 -2.70
CA TYR A 282 -14.39 -14.73 -3.66
C TYR A 282 -14.33 -13.40 -2.92
N GLY A 283 -13.19 -12.71 -3.00
CA GLY A 283 -12.93 -11.50 -2.26
C GLY A 283 -12.42 -10.34 -3.10
N ASN A 284 -12.59 -9.18 -2.57
CA ASN A 284 -11.92 -7.93 -2.89
C ASN A 284 -11.91 -7.05 -1.65
N HIS A 285 -11.12 -5.98 -1.67
CA HIS A 285 -11.13 -5.02 -0.56
C HIS A 285 -12.03 -3.80 -0.86
N HIS A 286 -12.27 -2.98 0.18
CA HIS A 286 -13.06 -1.76 0.06
C HIS A 286 -12.41 -0.54 0.72
N ASP A 287 -11.28 -0.69 1.39
CA ASP A 287 -10.50 0.44 1.87
C ASP A 287 -9.63 1.01 0.74
N ALA A 288 -9.35 2.30 0.80
CA ALA A 288 -8.50 2.99 -0.18
C ALA A 288 -7.65 4.05 0.50
N TRP A 289 -6.48 4.35 -0.05
CA TRP A 289 -5.63 5.44 0.45
C TRP A 289 -6.29 6.81 0.37
N VAL A 290 -7.08 7.04 -0.67
CA VAL A 290 -7.83 8.28 -0.94
C VAL A 290 -9.23 7.96 -1.47
N ASN A 291 -9.54 8.28 -2.72
CA ASN A 291 -10.88 8.08 -3.28
C ASN A 291 -11.10 6.68 -3.89
N GLY A 292 -10.03 5.98 -4.27
CA GLY A 292 -10.07 4.57 -4.61
C GLY A 292 -10.92 4.19 -5.82
N ALA A 293 -11.07 5.05 -6.83
CA ALA A 293 -11.96 4.79 -7.96
C ALA A 293 -11.57 3.54 -8.76
N THR A 294 -10.27 3.32 -8.97
CA THR A 294 -9.75 2.12 -9.62
C THR A 294 -9.46 1.04 -8.59
N ASP A 295 -8.62 1.35 -7.65
CA ASP A 295 -8.16 0.50 -6.56
C ASP A 295 -8.76 1.02 -5.23
N PRO A 296 -9.76 0.29 -4.64
CA PRO A 296 -10.30 -1.01 -5.07
C PRO A 296 -11.72 -0.96 -5.70
N THR A 297 -12.33 0.23 -5.84
CA THR A 297 -13.77 0.34 -6.12
C THR A 297 -14.15 -0.38 -7.41
N SER A 298 -13.31 -0.34 -8.45
CA SER A 298 -13.59 -1.00 -9.72
C SER A 298 -13.74 -2.52 -9.56
N GLY A 299 -12.91 -3.17 -8.76
CA GLY A 299 -13.00 -4.60 -8.48
C GLY A 299 -14.10 -4.93 -7.47
N ASN A 300 -14.32 -4.06 -6.47
CA ASN A 300 -15.39 -4.26 -5.48
C ASN A 300 -16.78 -4.21 -6.13
N VAL A 301 -16.98 -3.34 -7.12
CA VAL A 301 -18.22 -3.31 -7.93
C VAL A 301 -18.45 -4.64 -8.63
N VAL A 302 -17.40 -5.31 -9.13
CA VAL A 302 -17.53 -6.65 -9.74
C VAL A 302 -17.94 -7.69 -8.71
N LEU A 303 -17.39 -7.64 -7.50
CA LEU A 303 -17.83 -8.50 -6.39
C LEU A 303 -19.32 -8.27 -6.06
N MET A 304 -19.73 -7.00 -5.93
CA MET A 304 -21.11 -6.63 -5.64
C MET A 304 -22.09 -7.07 -6.76
N GLU A 305 -21.73 -6.87 -8.03
CA GLU A 305 -22.56 -7.33 -9.15
C GLU A 305 -22.66 -8.86 -9.20
N THR A 306 -21.58 -9.57 -8.88
CA THR A 306 -21.60 -11.02 -8.72
C THR A 306 -22.55 -11.44 -7.59
N ALA A 307 -22.49 -10.77 -6.45
CA ALA A 307 -23.39 -11.03 -5.32
C ALA A 307 -24.86 -10.80 -5.70
N ARG A 308 -25.15 -9.71 -6.41
CA ARG A 308 -26.51 -9.41 -6.90
C ARG A 308 -27.01 -10.49 -7.86
N GLY A 309 -26.17 -10.92 -8.80
CA GLY A 309 -26.50 -11.98 -9.75
C GLY A 309 -26.77 -13.32 -9.06
N LEU A 310 -25.95 -13.68 -8.06
CA LEU A 310 -26.15 -14.89 -7.26
C LEU A 310 -27.45 -14.82 -6.45
N GLY A 311 -27.77 -13.66 -5.83
CA GLY A 311 -29.05 -13.44 -5.16
C GLY A 311 -30.25 -13.68 -6.07
N GLN A 312 -30.23 -13.16 -7.30
CA GLN A 312 -31.28 -13.40 -8.29
C GLN A 312 -31.41 -14.89 -8.68
N LEU A 313 -30.30 -15.61 -8.77
CA LEU A 313 -30.34 -17.06 -9.04
C LEU A 313 -30.94 -17.83 -7.87
N LEU A 314 -30.59 -17.42 -6.62
CA LEU A 314 -31.18 -18.02 -5.41
C LEU A 314 -32.70 -17.85 -5.37
N ASP A 315 -33.21 -16.66 -5.71
CA ASP A 315 -34.64 -16.36 -5.80
C ASP A 315 -35.36 -17.24 -6.87
N GLN A 316 -34.65 -17.63 -7.93
CA GLN A 316 -35.14 -18.54 -8.94
C GLN A 316 -35.03 -20.03 -8.55
N GLY A 317 -34.56 -20.33 -7.34
CA GLY A 317 -34.43 -21.69 -6.83
C GLY A 317 -33.10 -22.38 -7.13
N TRP A 318 -32.15 -21.70 -7.80
CA TRP A 318 -30.82 -22.25 -7.98
C TRP A 318 -30.07 -22.30 -6.65
N ARG A 319 -29.20 -23.29 -6.49
CA ARG A 319 -28.30 -23.42 -5.37
C ARG A 319 -26.91 -23.82 -5.87
N PRO A 320 -25.82 -23.25 -5.30
CA PRO A 320 -24.46 -23.67 -5.65
C PRO A 320 -24.22 -25.10 -5.17
N LYS A 321 -23.34 -25.81 -5.85
CA LYS A 321 -22.93 -27.15 -5.37
C LYS A 321 -22.06 -27.05 -4.12
N ARG A 322 -21.18 -26.05 -4.05
CA ARG A 322 -20.25 -25.78 -2.95
C ARG A 322 -20.65 -24.51 -2.22
N THR A 323 -20.27 -24.41 -0.97
CA THR A 323 -20.44 -23.16 -0.22
C THR A 323 -19.61 -22.05 -0.85
N ILE A 324 -20.22 -20.88 -1.03
CA ILE A 324 -19.58 -19.68 -1.57
C ILE A 324 -19.56 -18.62 -0.46
N PHE A 325 -18.39 -18.08 -0.20
CA PHE A 325 -18.20 -16.85 0.57
C PHE A 325 -17.91 -15.70 -0.38
N LEU A 326 -18.60 -14.59 -0.19
CA LEU A 326 -18.34 -13.31 -0.84
C LEU A 326 -17.81 -12.39 0.24
N ALA A 327 -16.59 -11.91 0.09
CA ALA A 327 -15.89 -11.18 1.12
C ALA A 327 -15.39 -9.82 0.63
N SER A 328 -15.82 -8.75 1.28
CA SER A 328 -15.28 -7.41 1.08
C SER A 328 -14.38 -7.07 2.27
N TRP A 329 -13.06 -7.09 2.01
CA TRP A 329 -12.03 -6.94 3.03
C TRP A 329 -11.77 -5.48 3.38
N ASP A 330 -11.44 -5.19 4.62
CA ASP A 330 -10.96 -3.88 5.08
C ASP A 330 -9.45 -3.93 5.34
N GLY A 331 -8.76 -2.81 5.14
CA GLY A 331 -7.35 -2.68 5.48
C GLY A 331 -6.38 -3.46 4.59
N GLU A 332 -6.73 -3.74 3.36
CA GLU A 332 -5.86 -4.39 2.37
C GLU A 332 -4.60 -3.58 2.13
N GLU A 333 -4.77 -2.29 1.86
CA GLU A 333 -3.73 -1.33 1.52
C GLU A 333 -2.62 -1.23 2.58
N TRP A 334 -2.94 -1.54 3.82
CA TRP A 334 -2.01 -1.50 4.95
C TRP A 334 -1.12 -2.73 5.03
N GLY A 335 -1.48 -3.82 4.39
CA GLY A 335 -0.73 -5.06 4.39
C GLY A 335 -1.58 -6.30 4.46
N LEU A 336 -2.67 -6.33 3.69
CA LEU A 336 -3.63 -7.43 3.60
C LEU A 336 -4.31 -7.73 4.95
N LEU A 337 -4.58 -6.67 5.77
CA LEU A 337 -4.99 -6.87 7.16
C LEU A 337 -6.27 -7.71 7.25
N GLY A 338 -7.40 -7.22 6.72
CA GLY A 338 -8.69 -7.88 6.90
C GLY A 338 -8.76 -9.31 6.39
N SER A 339 -8.21 -9.57 5.22
CA SER A 339 -8.20 -10.92 4.64
C SER A 339 -7.31 -11.90 5.41
N THR A 340 -6.15 -11.43 5.89
CA THR A 340 -5.22 -12.25 6.68
C THR A 340 -5.81 -12.57 8.04
N GLU A 341 -6.31 -11.56 8.76
CA GLU A 341 -6.91 -11.75 10.08
C GLU A 341 -8.12 -12.70 10.05
N TRP A 342 -8.94 -12.59 8.99
CA TRP A 342 -10.03 -13.52 8.76
C TRP A 342 -9.51 -14.95 8.50
N ALA A 343 -8.49 -15.08 7.66
CA ALA A 343 -7.93 -16.40 7.34
C ALA A 343 -7.24 -17.05 8.55
N GLU A 344 -6.57 -16.28 9.38
CA GLU A 344 -5.93 -16.77 10.61
C GLU A 344 -6.95 -17.19 11.65
N LYS A 345 -8.02 -16.44 11.83
CA LYS A 345 -9.16 -16.80 12.69
C LYS A 345 -9.82 -18.09 12.26
N HIS A 346 -10.07 -18.23 10.95
CA HIS A 346 -10.75 -19.39 10.36
C HIS A 346 -9.78 -20.47 9.83
N LYS A 347 -8.53 -20.46 10.30
CA LYS A 347 -7.45 -21.33 9.80
C LYS A 347 -7.81 -22.83 9.82
N THR A 348 -8.48 -23.27 10.86
CA THR A 348 -8.86 -24.70 11.01
C THR A 348 -9.87 -25.10 9.96
N GLU A 349 -10.91 -24.29 9.78
CA GLU A 349 -11.97 -24.52 8.80
C GLU A 349 -11.46 -24.37 7.38
N LEU A 350 -10.63 -23.36 7.09
CA LEU A 350 -10.04 -23.16 5.77
C LEU A 350 -9.13 -24.32 5.38
N ASN A 351 -8.35 -24.85 6.29
CA ASN A 351 -7.51 -26.01 6.03
C ASN A 351 -8.33 -27.30 5.75
N ALA A 352 -9.50 -27.42 6.37
CA ALA A 352 -10.39 -28.56 6.15
C ALA A 352 -11.25 -28.44 4.90
N ASN A 353 -11.74 -27.24 4.61
CA ASN A 353 -12.84 -26.99 3.68
C ASN A 353 -12.46 -26.09 2.48
N GLY A 354 -11.37 -25.33 2.55
CA GLY A 354 -10.97 -24.39 1.51
C GLY A 354 -10.62 -25.10 0.20
N VAL A 355 -11.28 -24.72 -0.89
CA VAL A 355 -11.05 -25.29 -2.24
C VAL A 355 -10.38 -24.27 -3.15
N ALA A 356 -10.84 -23.02 -3.11
CA ALA A 356 -10.32 -21.96 -3.94
C ALA A 356 -10.56 -20.59 -3.31
N TYR A 357 -9.60 -19.68 -3.52
CA TYR A 357 -9.74 -18.25 -3.31
C TYR A 357 -9.64 -17.54 -4.66
N ILE A 358 -10.56 -16.64 -4.93
CA ILE A 358 -10.60 -15.80 -6.13
C ILE A 358 -10.51 -14.35 -5.65
N ASN A 359 -9.62 -13.56 -6.22
CA ASN A 359 -9.51 -12.13 -5.94
C ASN A 359 -9.67 -11.31 -7.22
N SER A 360 -10.34 -10.17 -7.10
CA SER A 360 -10.46 -9.19 -8.19
C SER A 360 -10.23 -7.80 -7.63
N ASP A 361 -9.01 -7.47 -7.35
CA ASP A 361 -8.60 -6.22 -6.72
C ASP A 361 -9.08 -4.98 -7.50
N SER A 362 -8.58 -4.80 -8.70
CA SER A 362 -9.00 -3.73 -9.61
C SER A 362 -9.30 -4.24 -11.00
N THR A 363 -10.18 -3.55 -11.71
CA THR A 363 -10.54 -3.88 -13.09
C THR A 363 -10.29 -2.69 -14.01
N SER A 364 -9.86 -2.98 -15.24
CA SER A 364 -9.69 -1.97 -16.28
C SER A 364 -10.31 -2.44 -17.58
N ALA A 365 -10.57 -1.51 -18.49
CA ALA A 365 -10.95 -1.86 -19.85
C ALA A 365 -9.72 -2.49 -20.56
N GLY A 366 -9.92 -3.61 -21.27
CA GLY A 366 -8.87 -4.25 -22.03
C GLY A 366 -8.91 -5.77 -21.98
N TRP A 367 -7.75 -6.38 -21.94
CA TRP A 367 -7.61 -7.83 -21.92
C TRP A 367 -7.73 -8.36 -20.49
N LEU A 368 -8.49 -9.45 -20.34
CA LEU A 368 -8.50 -10.20 -19.10
C LEU A 368 -7.11 -10.81 -18.84
N SER A 369 -6.54 -10.53 -17.70
CA SER A 369 -5.35 -11.22 -17.19
C SER A 369 -5.68 -11.94 -15.89
N ALA A 370 -5.13 -13.12 -15.71
CA ALA A 370 -5.27 -13.89 -14.48
C ALA A 370 -3.93 -14.54 -14.13
N SER A 371 -3.61 -14.57 -12.85
CA SER A 371 -2.49 -15.32 -12.31
C SER A 371 -2.99 -16.24 -11.19
N ALA A 372 -2.29 -17.32 -10.96
CA ALA A 372 -2.60 -18.24 -9.87
C ALA A 372 -1.33 -18.57 -9.08
N ALA A 373 -1.45 -18.67 -7.78
CA ALA A 373 -0.46 -19.30 -6.92
C ALA A 373 -0.66 -20.82 -6.94
N ASN A 374 0.43 -21.57 -6.93
CA ASN A 374 0.43 -23.03 -6.87
C ASN A 374 0.48 -23.52 -5.42
#